data_d191683d367ddeab8f898aaab560c1ec
#
_entry.id   d191683d367ddeab8f898aaab560c1ec
#
_cell.length_a   1.000
_cell.length_b   1.000
_cell.length_c   1.000
_cell.angle_alpha   90.00
_cell.angle_beta   90.00
_cell.angle_gamma   90.00
#
_symmetry.space_group_name_H-M   'P 1'
#
loop_
_entity.id
_entity.type
_entity.pdbx_description
1 polymer ?
#
loop_
_entity_poly.entity_id
_entity_poly.type
_entity_poly.pdbx_seq_one_letter_code
_entity_poly.pdbx_strand_id
1 'polypeptide(L)' 'MVKGILERKYRLVHKGRELSKGLLSEAGKYDAFQILVQKFDEGVPGAIDPDEVEVIDMSLKENQ' A
#
# COMPACT_ATOMS: atom_id res chain seq x y z
N MET A 1 1.94 0.88 28.87
CA MET A 1 1.76 0.86 28.42
C MET A 1 1.59 0.97 27.60
N VAL A 2 1.71 0.93 27.25
CA VAL A 2 1.42 0.82 26.48
C VAL A 2 1.55 1.01 25.69
N LYS A 3 1.71 0.87 25.17
CA LYS A 3 1.73 0.94 24.34
C LYS A 3 1.29 0.72 23.53
N GLY A 4 1.43 0.67 23.60
CA GLY A 4 0.72 -0.04 22.79
C GLY A 4 0.35 0.36 21.46
N ILE A 5 1.10 1.06 20.81
CA ILE A 5 0.81 1.43 19.48
C ILE A 5 1.20 0.33 18.56
N LEU A 6 0.23 -0.15 17.82
CA LEU A 6 0.53 -1.13 16.84
C LEU A 6 0.92 -0.45 15.59
N GLU A 7 2.13 -0.66 15.16
CA GLU A 7 2.54 -0.12 13.91
C GLU A 7 2.08 -1.02 12.83
N ARG A 8 1.13 -0.61 12.06
CA ARG A 8 0.65 -1.41 10.97
C ARG A 8 1.54 -1.27 9.76
N LYS A 9 1.77 -2.38 9.10
CA LYS A 9 2.61 -2.42 7.92
C LYS A 9 1.82 -2.99 6.77
N TYR A 10 2.04 -2.43 5.60
CA TYR A 10 1.26 -2.80 4.43
C TYR A 10 2.16 -3.06 3.23
N ARG A 11 1.63 -3.82 2.30
CA ARG A 11 2.30 -4.10 1.06
C ARG A 11 1.33 -3.83 -0.07
N LEU A 12 1.79 -3.17 -1.11
CA LEU A 12 0.97 -2.92 -2.29
C LEU A 12 1.44 -3.83 -3.41
N VAL A 13 0.50 -4.53 -4.01
CA VAL A 13 0.81 -5.51 -5.04
C VAL A 13 -0.09 -5.29 -6.24
N HIS A 14 0.49 -5.32 -7.43
CA HIS A 14 -0.27 -5.17 -8.66
C HIS A 14 0.04 -6.36 -9.55
N LYS A 15 -0.96 -7.19 -9.75
CA LYS A 15 -0.82 -8.39 -10.59
C LYS A 15 0.36 -9.23 -10.18
N GLY A 16 0.51 -9.44 -8.90
CA GLY A 16 1.55 -10.27 -8.37
C GLY A 16 2.90 -9.59 -8.20
N ARG A 17 3.00 -8.32 -8.60
CA ARG A 17 4.26 -7.61 -8.49
C ARG A 17 4.20 -6.60 -7.37
N GLU A 18 5.16 -6.63 -6.50
CA GLU A 18 5.21 -5.72 -5.38
C GLU A 18 5.58 -4.33 -5.86
N LEU A 19 4.79 -3.35 -5.47
CA LEU A 19 4.99 -1.98 -5.94
C LEU A 19 5.92 -1.17 -5.07
N SER A 20 6.06 -1.56 -3.79
CA SER A 20 6.92 -0.80 -2.92
C SER A 20 8.10 -1.65 -2.53
N LYS A 21 9.18 -1.01 -2.14
CA LYS A 21 10.36 -1.73 -1.80
C LYS A 21 10.36 -2.21 -0.39
N GLY A 22 9.38 -2.30 0.26
CA GLY A 22 9.34 -2.79 1.62
C GLY A 22 7.98 -2.53 2.16
N LEU A 23 7.84 -2.67 3.45
CA LEU A 23 6.55 -2.47 4.07
C LEU A 23 6.29 -0.99 4.25
N LEU A 24 5.05 -0.59 4.06
CA LEU A 24 4.67 0.80 4.18
C LEU A 24 3.89 1.01 5.47
N SER A 25 4.10 2.15 6.10
CA SER A 25 3.26 2.53 7.22
C SER A 25 1.89 2.91 6.71
N GLU A 26 0.98 3.17 7.61
CA GLU A 26 -0.36 3.56 7.20
C GLU A 26 -0.33 4.84 6.39
N ALA A 27 0.43 5.83 6.83
CA ALA A 27 0.53 7.07 6.10
C ALA A 27 1.25 6.86 4.76
N GLY A 28 2.29 6.04 4.75
CA GLY A 28 3.00 5.76 3.52
C GLY A 28 2.14 5.04 2.51
N LYS A 29 1.31 4.11 2.99
CA LYS A 29 0.40 3.41 2.11
C LYS A 29 -0.58 4.39 1.47
N TYR A 30 -1.12 5.28 2.27
CA TYR A 30 -2.08 6.25 1.76
C TYR A 30 -1.43 7.14 0.71
N ASP A 31 -0.23 7.65 1.00
CA ASP A 31 0.47 8.51 0.06
C ASP A 31 0.79 7.80 -1.23
N ALA A 32 1.25 6.57 -1.15
CA ALA A 32 1.58 5.82 -2.34
C ALA A 32 0.35 5.58 -3.19
N PHE A 33 -0.75 5.26 -2.54
CA PHE A 33 -1.99 4.99 -3.26
C PHE A 33 -2.50 6.27 -3.94
N GLN A 34 -2.38 7.41 -3.25
CA GLN A 34 -2.79 8.68 -3.83
C GLN A 34 -2.01 9.01 -5.10
N ILE A 35 -0.73 8.70 -5.09
CA ILE A 35 0.08 8.93 -6.28
C ILE A 35 -0.42 8.07 -7.44
N LEU A 36 -0.77 6.82 -7.15
CA LEU A 36 -1.28 5.94 -8.20
C LEU A 36 -2.59 6.47 -8.76
N VAL A 37 -3.46 6.90 -7.89
CA VAL A 37 -4.76 7.43 -8.31
C VAL A 37 -4.56 8.67 -9.18
N GLN A 38 -3.68 9.54 -8.75
CA GLN A 38 -3.46 10.78 -9.48
C GLN A 38 -2.93 10.50 -10.88
N LYS A 39 -1.95 9.62 -10.99
CA LYS A 39 -1.39 9.31 -12.29
C LYS A 39 -2.41 8.68 -13.21
N PHE A 40 -3.24 7.82 -12.65
CA PHE A 40 -4.26 7.16 -13.44
C PHE A 40 -5.29 8.17 -13.94
N ASP A 41 -5.71 9.08 -13.06
CA ASP A 41 -6.68 10.09 -13.45
C ASP A 41 -6.13 11.04 -14.48
N GLU A 42 -4.83 11.30 -14.45
CA GLU A 42 -4.22 12.19 -15.41
C GLU A 42 -3.95 11.54 -16.75
N GLY A 43 -4.17 10.25 -16.84
CA GLY A 43 -3.95 9.56 -18.10
C GLY A 43 -2.49 9.35 -18.42
N VAL A 44 -1.64 9.27 -17.43
CA VAL A 44 -0.23 9.04 -17.65
C VAL A 44 -0.05 7.69 -18.32
N PRO A 45 0.72 7.62 -19.41
CA PRO A 45 0.91 6.33 -20.09
C PRO A 45 1.56 5.31 -19.14
N GLY A 46 1.00 4.14 -19.12
CA GLY A 46 1.53 3.09 -18.27
C GLY A 46 1.09 3.19 -16.83
N ALA A 47 0.18 4.11 -16.52
CA ALA A 47 -0.29 4.24 -15.14
C ALA A 47 -1.02 2.97 -14.70
N ILE A 48 -0.87 2.67 -13.43
CA ILE A 48 -1.48 1.49 -12.86
C ILE A 48 -2.90 1.84 -12.41
N ASP A 49 -3.84 0.98 -12.77
CA ASP A 49 -5.23 1.17 -12.33
C ASP A 49 -5.29 0.88 -10.84
N PRO A 50 -5.68 1.86 -10.02
CA PRO A 50 -5.72 1.63 -8.58
C PRO A 50 -6.68 0.51 -8.18
N ASP A 51 -7.69 0.26 -8.98
CA ASP A 51 -8.63 -0.81 -8.67
C ASP A 51 -8.00 -2.18 -8.77
N GLU A 52 -6.87 -2.27 -9.43
CA GLU A 52 -6.18 -3.53 -9.60
C GLU A 52 -5.09 -3.73 -8.56
N VAL A 53 -4.92 -2.79 -7.66
CA VAL A 53 -3.88 -2.88 -6.65
C VAL A 53 -4.41 -3.56 -5.41
N GLU A 54 -3.66 -4.52 -4.92
CA GLU A 54 -4.02 -5.23 -3.70
C GLU A 54 -3.27 -4.63 -2.53
N VAL A 55 -3.98 -4.34 -1.46
CA VAL A 55 -3.35 -3.84 -0.25
C VAL A 55 -3.33 -4.98 0.77
N ILE A 56 -2.16 -5.38 1.17
CA ILE A 56 -2.00 -6.49 2.08
C ILE A 56 -1.57 -5.97 3.43
N ASP A 57 -2.35 -6.26 4.45
CA ASP A 57 -2.04 -5.81 5.81
C ASP A 57 -1.16 -6.87 6.45
N MET A 58 0.11 -6.59 6.52
CA MET A 58 1.06 -7.54 7.04
C MET A 58 1.03 -7.64 8.55
N SER A 59 0.46 -6.66 9.19
CA SER A 59 0.44 -6.68 10.65
C SER A 59 -0.51 -7.73 11.19
N LEU A 60 -1.47 -8.16 10.41
CA LEU A 60 -2.39 -9.17 10.89
C LEU A 60 -1.73 -10.51 11.17
N LYS A 61 -0.63 -10.76 10.53
CA LYS A 61 0.01 -12.03 10.73
C LYS A 61 0.63 -12.17 12.08
N GLU A 62 0.83 -11.07 12.73
CA GLU A 62 1.48 -11.14 13.99
C GLU A 62 0.63 -11.59 15.08
N ASN A 63 -0.61 -11.62 14.86
CA ASN A 63 -1.48 -11.93 15.92
C ASN A 63 -1.77 -13.29 16.01
N GLN A 64 -1.11 -14.06 15.94
CA GLN A 64 -1.46 -15.33 16.03
C GLN A 64 -1.20 -15.95 17.11
#